data_3613e2ffd138862b6478586908227f6d
#
_entry.id   3613e2ffd138862b6478586908227f6d
#
_cell.length_a   1.000
_cell.length_b   1.000
_cell.length_c   1.000
_cell.angle_alpha   90.00
_cell.angle_beta   90.00
_cell.angle_gamma   90.00
#
_symmetry.space_group_name_H-M   'P 1'
#
loop_
_entity.id
_entity.type
_entity.pdbx_description
1 polymer ?
#
loop_
_entity_poly.entity_id
_entity_poly.type
_entity_poly.pdbx_seq_one_letter_code
_entity_poly.pdbx_strand_id
1 'polypeptide(L)'
;MARGATRIYINGRFLIQKLTGVQRAATEIVRALDGLLEGGEIDERRFRILLLAPRGAADLAGLRHIRVREVGRLQGHAWEQAELPWHGRDGVLLCLGNTAPVLRRRQVAVVYDASVFAAPEGYSHTFATLYRLLLPAIGRTAHAVVTPSAFSKAELSRHVGVPEDKMRVVPLGAEHLHAVPADRGMLERHGLAGRRYVLAVSSRNPNKNFAAVLATVQALRGMGVELVIAGGSNPRVFGSGAEISGGSKVTEVGYVSDSELRSLYEHAAAFVFPSRYEGFGLPPLEAMSLGCPVIASDIPVLREICGNAALFFDPEDSGMLAATLCRLLSDPETAEKLRAEGRRRAQRFTWTACAREIFSVVESVPRG
;
A
#
# COMPACT_ATOMS: atom_id res chain seq x y z
N MET A 1 10.98 -32.00 -28.48
CA MET A 1 11.49 -30.61 -28.55
C MET A 1 11.48 -30.04 -27.15
N ALA A 2 12.62 -29.64 -26.61
CA ALA A 2 12.69 -28.97 -25.31
C ALA A 2 11.89 -27.65 -25.42
N ARG A 3 10.78 -27.55 -24.70
CA ARG A 3 9.97 -26.32 -24.66
C ARG A 3 10.83 -25.24 -23.99
N GLY A 4 11.11 -24.17 -24.71
CA GLY A 4 11.85 -23.02 -24.16
C GLY A 4 11.17 -22.45 -22.90
N ALA A 5 11.94 -21.79 -22.05
CA ALA A 5 11.44 -21.16 -20.83
C ALA A 5 10.30 -20.16 -21.12
N THR A 6 9.26 -20.20 -20.31
CA THR A 6 8.15 -19.23 -20.37
C THR A 6 8.67 -17.86 -19.92
N ARG A 7 8.49 -16.84 -20.75
CA ARG A 7 8.86 -15.48 -20.41
C ARG A 7 7.73 -14.80 -19.64
N ILE A 8 8.08 -14.14 -18.55
CA ILE A 8 7.19 -13.30 -17.75
C ILE A 8 7.78 -11.89 -17.77
N TYR A 9 6.98 -10.93 -18.17
CA TYR A 9 7.37 -9.54 -18.22
C TYR A 9 6.60 -8.76 -17.15
N ILE A 10 7.30 -8.07 -16.27
CA ILE A 10 6.70 -7.19 -15.27
C ILE A 10 6.61 -5.78 -15.84
N ASN A 11 5.45 -5.15 -15.72
CA ASN A 11 5.25 -3.75 -16.07
C ASN A 11 5.95 -2.83 -15.06
N GLY A 12 7.09 -2.28 -15.44
CA GLY A 12 7.93 -1.42 -14.60
C GLY A 12 7.56 0.07 -14.60
N ARG A 13 6.38 0.45 -15.10
CA ARG A 13 5.92 1.85 -15.07
C ARG A 13 5.94 2.46 -13.67
N PHE A 14 5.75 1.67 -12.63
CA PHE A 14 5.78 2.13 -11.24
C PHE A 14 7.14 2.72 -10.82
N LEU A 15 8.24 2.35 -11.47
CA LEU A 15 9.59 2.84 -11.16
C LEU A 15 9.81 4.34 -11.48
N ILE A 16 8.98 4.93 -12.34
CA ILE A 16 9.03 6.37 -12.66
C ILE A 16 8.01 7.20 -11.88
N GLN A 17 7.30 6.59 -10.94
CA GLN A 17 6.24 7.25 -10.19
C GLN A 17 6.70 7.56 -8.76
N LYS A 18 6.08 8.57 -8.14
CA LYS A 18 6.29 8.83 -6.70
C LYS A 18 5.84 7.62 -5.89
N LEU A 19 6.61 7.32 -4.86
CA LEU A 19 6.32 6.22 -3.94
C LEU A 19 4.99 6.47 -3.21
N THR A 20 4.05 5.59 -3.42
CA THR A 20 2.78 5.47 -2.67
C THR A 20 2.59 4.01 -2.27
N GLY A 21 1.48 3.66 -1.62
CA GLY A 21 1.18 2.26 -1.29
C GLY A 21 1.20 1.31 -2.50
N VAL A 22 0.75 1.78 -3.67
CA VAL A 22 0.77 1.00 -4.93
C VAL A 22 2.19 0.72 -5.40
N GLN A 23 3.06 1.75 -5.46
CA GLN A 23 4.45 1.58 -5.88
C GLN A 23 5.24 0.77 -4.84
N ARG A 24 4.95 0.93 -3.56
CA ARG A 24 5.50 0.10 -2.49
C ARG A 24 5.16 -1.37 -2.72
N ALA A 25 3.89 -1.67 -2.88
CA ALA A 25 3.44 -3.04 -3.12
C ALA A 25 4.09 -3.65 -4.38
N ALA A 26 4.14 -2.91 -5.48
CA ALA A 26 4.80 -3.36 -6.70
C ALA A 26 6.29 -3.67 -6.48
N THR A 27 7.00 -2.80 -5.77
CA THR A 27 8.43 -2.97 -5.43
C THR A 27 8.66 -4.22 -4.59
N GLU A 28 7.88 -4.39 -3.52
CA GLU A 28 8.07 -5.51 -2.59
C GLU A 28 7.65 -6.85 -3.24
N ILE A 29 6.62 -6.86 -4.10
CA ILE A 29 6.26 -8.05 -4.88
C ILE A 29 7.40 -8.45 -5.81
N VAL A 30 8.04 -7.49 -6.50
CA VAL A 30 9.18 -7.79 -7.38
C VAL A 30 10.38 -8.34 -6.59
N ARG A 31 10.70 -7.74 -5.45
CA ARG A 31 11.77 -8.24 -4.55
C ARG A 31 11.47 -9.64 -4.04
N ALA A 32 10.22 -9.90 -3.66
CA ALA A 32 9.82 -11.23 -3.19
C ALA A 32 9.85 -12.27 -4.32
N LEU A 33 9.47 -11.91 -5.56
CA LEU A 33 9.64 -12.78 -6.74
C LEU A 33 11.11 -13.09 -7.02
N ASP A 34 11.99 -12.11 -6.88
CA ASP A 34 13.45 -12.29 -7.00
C ASP A 34 13.98 -13.25 -5.93
N GLY A 35 13.51 -13.11 -4.69
CA GLY A 35 13.83 -14.05 -3.60
C GLY A 35 13.30 -15.47 -3.83
N LEU A 36 12.12 -15.64 -4.45
CA LEU A 36 11.60 -16.95 -4.82
C LEU A 36 12.44 -17.63 -5.93
N LEU A 37 13.01 -16.86 -6.84
CA LEU A 37 13.99 -17.34 -7.82
C LEU A 37 15.28 -17.75 -7.11
N GLU A 38 15.83 -16.91 -6.25
CA GLU A 38 17.05 -17.20 -5.47
C GLU A 38 16.91 -18.47 -4.63
N GLY A 39 15.74 -18.64 -3.99
CA GLY A 39 15.41 -19.83 -3.19
C GLY A 39 15.08 -21.08 -4.01
N GLY A 40 15.02 -20.99 -5.35
CA GLY A 40 14.69 -22.11 -6.23
C GLY A 40 13.21 -22.54 -6.21
N GLU A 41 12.31 -21.78 -5.55
CA GLU A 41 10.87 -22.04 -5.60
C GLU A 41 10.29 -21.74 -6.99
N ILE A 42 10.88 -20.78 -7.70
CA ILE A 42 10.60 -20.52 -9.12
C ILE A 42 11.78 -21.07 -9.92
N ASP A 43 11.56 -22.08 -10.75
CA ASP A 43 12.59 -22.70 -11.59
C ASP A 43 12.95 -21.80 -12.78
N GLU A 44 14.14 -21.21 -12.78
CA GLU A 44 14.67 -20.36 -13.86
C GLU A 44 14.81 -21.08 -15.21
N ARG A 45 14.88 -22.41 -15.22
CA ARG A 45 14.90 -23.19 -16.47
C ARG A 45 13.53 -23.20 -17.14
N ARG A 46 12.46 -23.07 -16.32
CA ARG A 46 11.07 -23.05 -16.78
C ARG A 46 10.54 -21.64 -16.99
N PHE A 47 11.03 -20.65 -16.22
CA PHE A 47 10.51 -19.29 -16.21
C PHE A 47 11.65 -18.27 -16.27
N ARG A 48 11.53 -17.29 -17.14
CA ARG A 48 12.43 -16.13 -17.19
C ARG A 48 11.63 -14.87 -16.89
N ILE A 49 11.94 -14.21 -15.79
CA ILE A 49 11.27 -12.99 -15.36
C ILE A 49 12.13 -11.78 -15.70
N LEU A 50 11.54 -10.80 -16.38
CA LEU A 50 12.18 -9.55 -16.79
C LEU A 50 11.25 -8.39 -16.41
N LEU A 51 11.80 -7.33 -15.85
CA LEU A 51 11.08 -6.10 -15.57
C LEU A 51 11.31 -5.13 -16.73
N LEU A 52 10.26 -4.83 -17.49
CA LEU A 52 10.29 -3.85 -18.57
C LEU A 52 9.89 -2.48 -18.05
N ALA A 53 10.74 -1.49 -18.23
CA ALA A 53 10.52 -0.14 -17.74
C ALA A 53 10.63 0.90 -18.87
N PRO A 54 9.93 2.04 -18.78
CA PRO A 54 10.17 3.17 -19.66
C PRO A 54 11.55 3.79 -19.36
N ARG A 55 12.08 4.56 -20.30
CA ARG A 55 13.38 5.23 -20.13
C ARG A 55 13.39 6.16 -18.92
N GLY A 56 14.54 6.20 -18.23
CA GLY A 56 14.74 7.02 -17.02
C GLY A 56 14.09 6.40 -15.77
N ALA A 57 13.76 5.12 -15.82
CA ALA A 57 13.31 4.40 -14.63
C ALA A 57 14.44 4.30 -13.60
N ALA A 58 14.09 4.46 -12.33
CA ALA A 58 15.03 4.20 -11.25
C ALA A 58 15.39 2.70 -11.24
N ASP A 59 16.66 2.40 -11.01
CA ASP A 59 17.07 1.02 -10.80
C ASP A 59 16.48 0.49 -9.48
N LEU A 60 16.02 -0.74 -9.50
CA LEU A 60 15.52 -1.40 -8.32
C LEU A 60 16.69 -2.16 -7.66
N ALA A 61 17.37 -1.47 -6.77
CA ALA A 61 18.54 -2.00 -6.08
C ALA A 61 18.21 -3.33 -5.34
N GLY A 62 19.18 -4.25 -5.35
CA GLY A 62 19.11 -5.51 -4.60
C GLY A 62 18.51 -6.69 -5.36
N LEU A 63 18.05 -6.52 -6.61
CA LEU A 63 17.63 -7.65 -7.45
C LEU A 63 18.86 -8.44 -7.96
N ARG A 64 18.78 -9.77 -7.92
CA ARG A 64 19.85 -10.69 -8.37
C ARG A 64 19.48 -11.48 -9.61
N HIS A 65 18.22 -11.87 -9.73
CA HIS A 65 17.67 -12.74 -10.77
C HIS A 65 16.79 -11.98 -11.76
N ILE A 66 16.02 -11.01 -11.30
CA ILE A 66 15.14 -10.18 -12.14
C ILE A 66 15.93 -8.97 -12.66
N ARG A 67 16.10 -8.89 -13.97
CA ARG A 67 16.78 -7.75 -14.60
C ARG A 67 15.77 -6.68 -15.01
N VAL A 68 16.12 -5.43 -14.76
CA VAL A 68 15.41 -4.26 -15.29
C VAL A 68 15.91 -3.98 -16.70
N ARG A 69 14.99 -3.83 -17.65
CA ARG A 69 15.30 -3.47 -19.04
C ARG A 69 14.45 -2.28 -19.46
N GLU A 70 15.12 -1.18 -19.76
CA GLU A 70 14.45 -0.03 -20.37
C GLU A 70 14.08 -0.33 -21.82
N VAL A 71 12.83 -0.02 -22.19
CA VAL A 71 12.28 -0.24 -23.53
C VAL A 71 11.35 0.90 -23.94
N GLY A 72 11.28 1.14 -25.24
CA GLY A 72 10.41 2.16 -25.83
C GLY A 72 10.95 3.58 -25.73
N ARG A 73 10.11 4.55 -26.11
CA ARG A 73 10.42 5.98 -26.14
C ARG A 73 9.34 6.83 -25.49
N LEU A 74 8.13 6.28 -25.38
CA LEU A 74 6.98 6.94 -24.75
C LEU A 74 7.10 6.89 -23.22
N GLN A 75 6.21 7.59 -22.54
CA GLN A 75 6.15 7.66 -21.09
C GLN A 75 4.73 7.40 -20.58
N GLY A 76 4.59 7.11 -19.29
CA GLY A 76 3.31 6.98 -18.61
C GLY A 76 2.36 5.96 -19.24
N HIS A 77 1.09 6.33 -19.37
CA HIS A 77 0.07 5.46 -19.96
C HIS A 77 0.25 5.23 -21.46
N ALA A 78 0.81 6.19 -22.20
CA ALA A 78 1.08 6.01 -23.63
C ALA A 78 2.11 4.88 -23.86
N TRP A 79 3.17 4.82 -23.07
CA TRP A 79 4.12 3.72 -23.07
C TRP A 79 3.45 2.38 -22.70
N GLU A 80 2.68 2.39 -21.64
CA GLU A 80 1.99 1.19 -21.14
C GLU A 80 1.01 0.60 -22.16
N GLN A 81 0.26 1.45 -22.87
CA GLN A 81 -0.76 0.99 -23.82
C GLN A 81 -0.20 0.63 -25.20
N ALA A 82 0.81 1.34 -25.69
CA ALA A 82 1.32 1.18 -27.06
C ALA A 82 2.60 0.35 -27.14
N GLU A 83 3.61 0.62 -26.31
CA GLU A 83 4.93 0.02 -26.46
C GLU A 83 5.13 -1.23 -25.61
N LEU A 84 4.63 -1.25 -24.37
CA LEU A 84 4.76 -2.40 -23.48
C LEU A 84 4.19 -3.69 -24.07
N PRO A 85 2.99 -3.72 -24.71
CA PRO A 85 2.46 -4.93 -25.34
C PRO A 85 3.36 -5.50 -26.43
N TRP A 86 4.01 -4.64 -27.17
CA TRP A 86 4.94 -5.03 -28.24
C TRP A 86 6.21 -5.66 -27.67
N HIS A 87 6.82 -5.04 -26.67
CA HIS A 87 8.05 -5.54 -26.05
C HIS A 87 7.83 -6.82 -25.25
N GLY A 88 6.63 -7.02 -24.68
CA GLY A 88 6.27 -8.24 -23.95
C GLY A 88 5.47 -9.27 -24.75
N ARG A 89 5.41 -9.17 -26.09
CA ARG A 89 4.48 -9.95 -26.94
C ARG A 89 4.62 -11.46 -26.84
N ASP A 90 5.81 -11.96 -26.59
CA ASP A 90 6.15 -13.39 -26.56
C ASP A 90 6.10 -14.03 -25.17
N GLY A 91 5.57 -13.31 -24.18
CA GLY A 91 5.45 -13.79 -22.80
C GLY A 91 4.10 -13.48 -22.15
N VAL A 92 4.01 -13.73 -20.86
CA VAL A 92 2.91 -13.30 -19.99
C VAL A 92 3.28 -11.95 -19.39
N LEU A 93 2.34 -11.01 -19.33
CA LEU A 93 2.56 -9.70 -18.72
C LEU A 93 1.97 -9.68 -17.30
N LEU A 94 2.76 -9.25 -16.32
CA LEU A 94 2.34 -8.97 -14.95
C LEU A 94 2.35 -7.47 -14.71
N CYS A 95 1.18 -6.89 -14.45
CA CYS A 95 1.01 -5.46 -14.22
C CYS A 95 0.66 -5.21 -12.75
N LEU A 96 1.53 -4.48 -12.01
CA LEU A 96 1.45 -4.28 -10.56
C LEU A 96 0.95 -2.89 -10.15
N GLY A 97 0.54 -2.04 -11.10
CA GLY A 97 0.31 -0.61 -10.85
C GLY A 97 -1.11 -0.12 -11.11
N ASN A 98 -2.14 -0.87 -10.76
CA ASN A 98 -3.57 -0.57 -10.98
C ASN A 98 -4.00 -0.55 -12.46
N THR A 99 -3.07 -0.47 -13.41
CA THR A 99 -3.38 -0.43 -14.85
C THR A 99 -2.56 -1.44 -15.63
N ALA A 100 -3.05 -1.77 -16.82
CA ALA A 100 -2.46 -2.73 -17.73
C ALA A 100 -2.86 -2.36 -19.18
N PRO A 101 -2.17 -2.85 -20.21
CA PRO A 101 -2.58 -2.68 -21.59
C PRO A 101 -3.96 -3.27 -21.86
N VAL A 102 -4.90 -2.46 -22.37
CA VAL A 102 -6.30 -2.89 -22.58
C VAL A 102 -6.47 -3.94 -23.69
N LEU A 103 -5.57 -3.97 -24.67
CA LEU A 103 -5.65 -4.92 -25.79
C LEU A 103 -4.90 -6.24 -25.53
N ARG A 104 -4.26 -6.40 -24.37
CA ARG A 104 -3.48 -7.57 -24.03
C ARG A 104 -4.33 -8.59 -23.26
N ARG A 105 -4.43 -9.84 -23.77
CA ARG A 105 -5.16 -10.91 -23.08
C ARG A 105 -4.28 -11.76 -22.18
N ARG A 106 -3.04 -12.05 -22.61
CA ARG A 106 -2.06 -12.83 -21.81
C ARG A 106 -1.39 -11.94 -20.77
N GLN A 107 -2.19 -11.52 -19.77
CA GLN A 107 -1.73 -10.69 -18.68
C GLN A 107 -2.49 -10.96 -17.39
N VAL A 108 -1.82 -10.73 -16.29
CA VAL A 108 -2.37 -10.64 -14.94
C VAL A 108 -2.24 -9.19 -14.48
N ALA A 109 -3.34 -8.59 -14.06
CA ALA A 109 -3.36 -7.20 -13.59
C ALA A 109 -3.66 -7.18 -12.09
N VAL A 110 -2.80 -6.50 -11.30
CA VAL A 110 -3.07 -6.21 -9.89
C VAL A 110 -3.80 -4.88 -9.82
N VAL A 111 -5.03 -4.92 -9.29
CA VAL A 111 -5.90 -3.76 -9.09
C VAL A 111 -6.26 -3.70 -7.60
N TYR A 112 -5.78 -2.64 -6.94
CA TYR A 112 -5.82 -2.59 -5.47
C TYR A 112 -7.18 -2.21 -4.93
N ASP A 113 -7.95 -1.37 -5.63
CA ASP A 113 -9.26 -0.89 -5.18
C ASP A 113 -10.11 -0.34 -6.34
N ALA A 114 -11.35 0.01 -6.01
CA ALA A 114 -12.27 0.74 -6.88
C ALA A 114 -12.46 2.21 -6.47
N SER A 115 -11.50 2.81 -5.77
CA SER A 115 -11.61 4.15 -5.17
C SER A 115 -12.00 5.27 -6.15
N VAL A 116 -11.53 5.16 -7.40
CA VAL A 116 -11.90 6.12 -8.46
C VAL A 116 -13.41 6.12 -8.76
N PHE A 117 -14.10 5.03 -8.45
CA PHE A 117 -15.55 4.90 -8.62
C PHE A 117 -16.29 5.20 -7.33
N ALA A 118 -15.84 4.64 -6.20
CA ALA A 118 -16.52 4.68 -4.93
C ALA A 118 -16.28 5.99 -4.15
N ALA A 119 -15.13 6.65 -4.37
CA ALA A 119 -14.71 7.85 -3.65
C ALA A 119 -13.96 8.81 -4.59
N PRO A 120 -14.63 9.33 -5.63
CA PRO A 120 -14.01 10.10 -6.71
C PRO A 120 -13.46 11.46 -6.29
N GLU A 121 -13.87 12.00 -5.15
CA GLU A 121 -13.51 13.36 -4.68
C GLU A 121 -12.01 13.55 -4.49
N GLY A 122 -11.28 12.44 -4.30
CA GLY A 122 -9.82 12.45 -4.13
C GLY A 122 -9.03 12.54 -5.43
N TYR A 123 -9.68 12.58 -6.59
CA TYR A 123 -9.03 12.47 -7.90
C TYR A 123 -9.38 13.64 -8.83
N SER A 124 -8.46 14.00 -9.72
CA SER A 124 -8.77 14.93 -10.80
C SER A 124 -9.74 14.29 -11.81
N HIS A 125 -10.58 15.10 -12.46
CA HIS A 125 -11.53 14.62 -13.46
C HIS A 125 -10.86 13.81 -14.58
N THR A 126 -9.71 14.29 -15.09
CA THR A 126 -8.96 13.60 -16.15
C THR A 126 -8.48 12.22 -15.69
N PHE A 127 -7.93 12.12 -14.49
CA PHE A 127 -7.50 10.86 -13.92
C PHE A 127 -8.69 9.91 -13.71
N ALA A 128 -9.77 10.40 -13.10
CA ALA A 128 -10.96 9.60 -12.85
C ALA A 128 -11.58 9.08 -14.16
N THR A 129 -11.70 9.93 -15.19
CA THR A 129 -12.23 9.54 -16.51
C THR A 129 -11.37 8.46 -17.17
N LEU A 130 -10.03 8.64 -17.17
CA LEU A 130 -9.11 7.66 -17.73
C LEU A 130 -9.24 6.29 -17.04
N TYR A 131 -9.25 6.27 -15.72
CA TYR A 131 -9.34 5.02 -14.96
C TYR A 131 -10.71 4.36 -15.08
N ARG A 132 -11.79 5.14 -15.17
CA ARG A 132 -13.15 4.64 -15.43
C ARG A 132 -13.29 3.96 -16.80
N LEU A 133 -12.44 4.31 -17.77
CA LEU A 133 -12.37 3.63 -19.05
C LEU A 133 -11.43 2.42 -19.02
N LEU A 134 -10.26 2.57 -18.40
CA LEU A 134 -9.22 1.53 -18.38
C LEU A 134 -9.62 0.32 -17.54
N LEU A 135 -10.12 0.52 -16.31
CA LEU A 135 -10.35 -0.59 -15.39
C LEU A 135 -11.42 -1.60 -15.90
N PRO A 136 -12.58 -1.17 -16.43
CA PRO A 136 -13.53 -2.11 -17.02
C PRO A 136 -12.96 -2.84 -18.25
N ALA A 137 -12.17 -2.16 -19.07
CA ALA A 137 -11.53 -2.78 -20.24
C ALA A 137 -10.50 -3.83 -19.80
N ILE A 138 -9.66 -3.53 -18.81
CA ILE A 138 -8.67 -4.46 -18.23
C ILE A 138 -9.41 -5.67 -17.62
N GLY A 139 -10.45 -5.45 -16.82
CA GLY A 139 -11.24 -6.52 -16.20
C GLY A 139 -11.83 -7.49 -17.22
N ARG A 140 -12.23 -7.01 -18.41
CA ARG A 140 -12.75 -7.87 -19.49
C ARG A 140 -11.64 -8.60 -20.23
N THR A 141 -10.51 -7.95 -20.50
CA THR A 141 -9.46 -8.46 -21.41
C THR A 141 -8.38 -9.25 -20.70
N ALA A 142 -8.00 -8.90 -19.48
CA ALA A 142 -6.99 -9.61 -18.73
C ALA A 142 -7.39 -11.08 -18.50
N HIS A 143 -6.41 -11.98 -18.44
CA HIS A 143 -6.62 -13.37 -18.07
C HIS A 143 -7.13 -13.47 -16.64
N ALA A 144 -6.49 -12.75 -15.73
CA ALA A 144 -6.93 -12.65 -14.35
C ALA A 144 -6.64 -11.25 -13.78
N VAL A 145 -7.43 -10.87 -12.79
CA VAL A 145 -7.22 -9.69 -11.96
C VAL A 145 -6.90 -10.16 -10.53
N VAL A 146 -5.84 -9.63 -9.95
CA VAL A 146 -5.48 -9.85 -8.55
C VAL A 146 -5.85 -8.61 -7.76
N THR A 147 -6.42 -8.80 -6.57
CA THR A 147 -6.81 -7.71 -5.67
C THR A 147 -6.48 -8.08 -4.22
N PRO A 148 -6.17 -7.12 -3.32
CA PRO A 148 -5.55 -7.44 -2.04
C PRO A 148 -6.52 -7.86 -0.94
N SER A 149 -7.84 -7.68 -1.13
CA SER A 149 -8.85 -8.00 -0.10
C SER A 149 -10.16 -8.51 -0.70
N ALA A 150 -10.95 -9.23 0.09
CA ALA A 150 -12.30 -9.63 -0.30
C ALA A 150 -13.20 -8.40 -0.50
N PHE A 151 -13.02 -7.37 0.31
CA PHE A 151 -13.69 -6.09 0.11
C PHE A 151 -13.39 -5.49 -1.26
N SER A 152 -12.11 -5.37 -1.64
CA SER A 152 -11.74 -4.83 -2.96
C SER A 152 -12.27 -5.70 -4.11
N LYS A 153 -12.31 -7.02 -3.94
CA LYS A 153 -12.94 -7.92 -4.93
C LYS A 153 -14.41 -7.57 -5.13
N ALA A 154 -15.17 -7.43 -4.04
CA ALA A 154 -16.58 -7.06 -4.11
C ALA A 154 -16.80 -5.69 -4.76
N GLU A 155 -15.99 -4.69 -4.39
CA GLU A 155 -16.04 -3.33 -4.96
C GLU A 155 -15.69 -3.30 -6.45
N LEU A 156 -14.68 -4.05 -6.87
CA LEU A 156 -14.31 -4.19 -8.29
C LEU A 156 -15.40 -4.91 -9.10
N SER A 157 -16.04 -5.92 -8.53
CA SER A 157 -17.20 -6.57 -9.16
C SER A 157 -18.35 -5.57 -9.31
N ARG A 158 -18.72 -4.89 -8.23
CA ARG A 158 -19.87 -3.98 -8.16
C ARG A 158 -19.71 -2.74 -9.02
N HIS A 159 -18.58 -2.04 -8.93
CA HIS A 159 -18.37 -0.72 -9.52
C HIS A 159 -17.69 -0.75 -10.88
N VAL A 160 -16.84 -1.74 -11.13
CA VAL A 160 -16.04 -1.86 -12.35
C VAL A 160 -16.59 -2.93 -13.29
N GLY A 161 -17.38 -3.87 -12.77
CA GLY A 161 -17.96 -4.97 -13.54
C GLY A 161 -16.91 -6.05 -13.91
N VAL A 162 -15.87 -6.22 -13.08
CA VAL A 162 -14.91 -7.32 -13.25
C VAL A 162 -15.59 -8.63 -12.83
N PRO A 163 -15.62 -9.67 -13.68
CA PRO A 163 -16.19 -10.96 -13.31
C PRO A 163 -15.47 -11.58 -12.10
N GLU A 164 -16.24 -12.08 -11.14
CA GLU A 164 -15.66 -12.59 -9.88
C GLU A 164 -14.78 -13.83 -10.06
N ASP A 165 -15.07 -14.67 -11.05
CA ASP A 165 -14.28 -15.85 -11.42
C ASP A 165 -12.90 -15.50 -11.98
N LYS A 166 -12.76 -14.32 -12.56
CA LYS A 166 -11.46 -13.78 -13.01
C LYS A 166 -10.64 -13.16 -11.90
N MET A 167 -11.24 -12.89 -10.72
CA MET A 167 -10.55 -12.23 -9.63
C MET A 167 -9.99 -13.22 -8.61
N ARG A 168 -8.75 -12.99 -8.19
CA ARG A 168 -8.07 -13.67 -7.08
C ARG A 168 -7.75 -12.67 -5.98
N VAL A 169 -8.13 -12.99 -4.74
CA VAL A 169 -7.74 -12.20 -3.57
C VAL A 169 -6.37 -12.69 -3.11
N VAL A 170 -5.40 -11.79 -3.14
CA VAL A 170 -4.02 -12.06 -2.71
C VAL A 170 -3.59 -10.93 -1.76
N PRO A 171 -3.58 -11.17 -0.44
CA PRO A 171 -3.20 -10.17 0.52
C PRO A 171 -1.75 -9.69 0.35
N LEU A 172 -1.50 -8.43 0.69
CA LEU A 172 -0.17 -7.82 0.65
C LEU A 172 0.64 -8.19 1.89
N GLY A 173 1.96 -8.10 1.81
CA GLY A 173 2.87 -8.20 2.96
C GLY A 173 2.99 -6.88 3.73
N ALA A 174 3.60 -6.94 4.92
CA ALA A 174 3.84 -5.77 5.77
C ALA A 174 5.24 -5.75 6.39
N GLU A 175 6.07 -6.78 6.14
CA GLU A 175 7.35 -6.97 6.83
C GLU A 175 8.53 -6.20 6.23
N HIS A 176 8.34 -5.43 5.17
CA HIS A 176 9.45 -4.72 4.49
C HIS A 176 10.19 -3.73 5.40
N LEU A 177 9.52 -3.13 6.39
CA LEU A 177 10.16 -2.23 7.34
C LEU A 177 11.12 -2.96 8.29
N HIS A 178 11.01 -4.28 8.47
CA HIS A 178 11.97 -5.06 9.26
C HIS A 178 13.33 -5.20 8.56
N ALA A 179 13.37 -5.06 7.24
CA ALA A 179 14.59 -5.19 6.45
C ALA A 179 15.52 -3.95 6.54
N VAL A 180 15.03 -2.83 7.05
CA VAL A 180 15.81 -1.60 7.19
C VAL A 180 16.10 -1.30 8.65
N PRO A 181 17.26 -0.75 9.03
CA PRO A 181 17.53 -0.33 10.42
C PRO A 181 16.63 0.86 10.79
N ALA A 182 16.24 0.93 12.06
CA ALA A 182 15.51 2.09 12.58
C ALA A 182 16.43 3.30 12.70
N ASP A 183 16.04 4.46 12.19
CA ASP A 183 16.75 5.72 12.39
C ASP A 183 16.28 6.40 13.68
N ARG A 184 16.95 6.10 14.80
CA ARG A 184 16.62 6.70 16.10
C ARG A 184 16.96 8.20 16.17
N GLY A 185 17.93 8.68 15.42
CA GLY A 185 18.30 10.09 15.35
C GLY A 185 17.17 10.99 14.80
N MET A 186 16.25 10.40 14.04
CA MET A 186 15.04 11.07 13.57
C MET A 186 14.18 11.58 14.75
N LEU A 187 14.02 10.80 15.81
CA LEU A 187 13.24 11.21 16.99
C LEU A 187 13.85 12.43 17.68
N GLU A 188 15.18 12.50 17.75
CA GLU A 188 15.91 13.65 18.30
C GLU A 188 15.75 14.89 17.43
N ARG A 189 15.92 14.74 16.09
CA ARG A 189 15.76 15.85 15.13
C ARG A 189 14.39 16.52 15.20
N HIS A 190 13.35 15.77 15.52
CA HIS A 190 11.97 16.27 15.63
C HIS A 190 11.54 16.53 17.08
N GLY A 191 12.45 16.41 18.07
CA GLY A 191 12.17 16.63 19.48
C GLY A 191 11.16 15.63 20.07
N LEU A 192 11.12 14.42 19.54
CA LEU A 192 10.23 13.33 19.96
C LEU A 192 10.90 12.35 20.91
N ALA A 193 12.21 12.42 21.09
CA ALA A 193 12.96 11.55 21.99
C ALA A 193 12.42 11.68 23.42
N GLY A 194 12.03 10.55 24.03
CA GLY A 194 11.46 10.50 25.38
C GLY A 194 10.02 11.05 25.50
N ARG A 195 9.40 11.45 24.40
CA ARG A 195 8.03 11.96 24.40
C ARG A 195 7.03 10.87 24.03
N ARG A 196 5.86 10.94 24.64
CA ARG A 196 4.74 10.07 24.33
C ARG A 196 3.93 10.69 23.19
N TYR A 197 3.68 9.96 22.09
CA TYR A 197 2.95 10.49 20.96
C TYR A 197 2.05 9.46 20.29
N VAL A 198 1.01 9.98 19.64
CA VAL A 198 0.15 9.24 18.70
C VAL A 198 0.62 9.55 17.28
N LEU A 199 0.79 8.53 16.47
CA LEU A 199 1.23 8.66 15.08
C LEU A 199 0.04 8.56 14.12
N ALA A 200 0.02 9.42 13.10
CA ALA A 200 -0.81 9.27 11.92
C ALA A 200 0.05 9.41 10.66
N VAL A 201 -0.14 8.52 9.68
CA VAL A 201 0.56 8.56 8.39
C VAL A 201 -0.42 8.96 7.30
N SER A 202 -0.11 10.05 6.58
CA SER A 202 -1.04 10.67 5.65
C SER A 202 -0.53 10.80 4.23
N SER A 203 -1.50 10.70 3.29
CA SER A 203 -1.44 11.37 2.00
C SER A 203 -2.46 12.53 1.95
N ARG A 204 -2.34 13.39 0.92
CA ARG A 204 -3.24 14.56 0.72
C ARG A 204 -4.68 14.20 0.29
N ASN A 205 -5.02 12.91 0.21
CA ASN A 205 -6.31 12.46 -0.25
C ASN A 205 -7.40 12.73 0.82
N PRO A 206 -8.53 13.37 0.48
CA PRO A 206 -9.64 13.61 1.40
C PRO A 206 -10.15 12.34 2.12
N ASN A 207 -10.10 11.19 1.45
CA ASN A 207 -10.49 9.90 2.02
C ASN A 207 -9.66 9.48 3.23
N LYS A 208 -8.49 10.11 3.47
CA LYS A 208 -7.66 9.84 4.66
C LYS A 208 -8.14 10.54 5.92
N ASN A 209 -9.22 11.35 5.84
CA ASN A 209 -9.99 11.89 6.97
C ASN A 209 -9.16 12.52 8.10
N PHE A 210 -8.19 13.36 7.73
CA PHE A 210 -7.26 13.99 8.68
C PHE A 210 -7.96 14.92 9.69
N ALA A 211 -9.11 15.48 9.31
CA ALA A 211 -9.90 16.33 10.19
C ALA A 211 -10.29 15.59 11.48
N ALA A 212 -10.60 14.30 11.39
CA ALA A 212 -10.94 13.50 12.57
C ALA A 212 -9.74 13.37 13.53
N VAL A 213 -8.50 13.23 13.00
CA VAL A 213 -7.31 13.16 13.85
C VAL A 213 -7.02 14.50 14.51
N LEU A 214 -7.15 15.61 13.79
CA LEU A 214 -6.93 16.94 14.34
C LEU A 214 -7.91 17.28 15.46
N ALA A 215 -9.14 16.81 15.37
CA ALA A 215 -10.15 16.99 16.41
C ALA A 215 -9.74 16.33 17.75
N THR A 216 -8.81 15.36 17.76
CA THR A 216 -8.33 14.70 18.99
C THR A 216 -7.27 15.48 19.75
N VAL A 217 -6.71 16.53 19.16
CA VAL A 217 -5.53 17.26 19.70
C VAL A 217 -5.75 17.78 21.13
N GLN A 218 -6.93 18.32 21.44
CA GLN A 218 -7.23 18.84 22.78
C GLN A 218 -7.28 17.71 23.84
N ALA A 219 -7.86 16.57 23.47
CA ALA A 219 -7.92 15.40 24.35
C ALA A 219 -6.51 14.84 24.62
N LEU A 220 -5.68 14.71 23.59
CA LEU A 220 -4.29 14.27 23.71
C LEU A 220 -3.46 15.21 24.59
N ARG A 221 -3.63 16.53 24.43
CA ARG A 221 -2.98 17.53 25.26
C ARG A 221 -3.26 17.33 26.75
N GLY A 222 -4.52 17.12 27.11
CA GLY A 222 -4.91 16.84 28.49
C GLY A 222 -4.21 15.64 29.12
N MET A 223 -3.66 14.75 28.28
CA MET A 223 -2.92 13.54 28.69
C MET A 223 -1.38 13.71 28.58
N GLY A 224 -0.87 14.87 28.15
CA GLY A 224 0.54 15.08 27.89
C GLY A 224 1.08 14.28 26.69
N VAL A 225 0.23 13.97 25.72
CA VAL A 225 0.55 13.17 24.52
C VAL A 225 0.56 14.08 23.29
N GLU A 226 1.57 13.97 22.45
CA GLU A 226 1.68 14.74 21.21
C GLU A 226 1.02 14.02 20.03
N LEU A 227 0.56 14.78 19.03
CA LEU A 227 0.15 14.24 17.73
C LEU A 227 1.30 14.40 16.74
N VAL A 228 1.75 13.30 16.16
CA VAL A 228 2.79 13.26 15.13
C VAL A 228 2.17 12.86 13.80
N ILE A 229 2.45 13.62 12.75
CA ILE A 229 1.93 13.40 11.41
C ILE A 229 3.12 13.21 10.47
N ALA A 230 3.18 12.03 9.83
CA ALA A 230 4.15 11.71 8.78
C ALA A 230 3.47 11.68 7.40
N GLY A 231 4.18 12.15 6.38
CA GLY A 231 3.71 12.17 4.99
C GLY A 231 3.60 13.57 4.40
N GLY A 232 2.97 13.71 3.23
CA GLY A 232 2.88 15.00 2.55
C GLY A 232 1.95 15.98 3.27
N SER A 233 2.45 17.16 3.67
CA SER A 233 1.66 18.26 4.25
C SER A 233 0.48 18.61 3.33
N ASN A 234 -0.69 18.84 3.91
CA ASN A 234 -1.83 19.41 3.20
C ASN A 234 -1.97 20.90 3.56
N PRO A 235 -1.55 21.84 2.69
CA PRO A 235 -1.61 23.28 3.00
C PRO A 235 -3.03 23.82 3.22
N ARG A 236 -4.07 23.05 2.80
CA ARG A 236 -5.48 23.39 3.07
C ARG A 236 -5.93 22.98 4.46
N VAL A 237 -5.23 22.04 5.09
CA VAL A 237 -5.53 21.56 6.45
C VAL A 237 -4.55 22.18 7.45
N PHE A 238 -3.30 22.34 7.02
CA PHE A 238 -2.22 22.97 7.78
C PHE A 238 -1.82 24.23 7.03
N GLY A 239 -2.28 25.40 7.49
CA GLY A 239 -1.69 26.67 7.07
C GLY A 239 -0.18 26.64 7.39
N SER A 240 0.64 27.31 6.59
CA SER A 240 2.08 27.45 6.85
C SER A 240 2.29 27.97 8.27
N GLY A 241 2.70 27.09 9.20
CA GLY A 241 2.98 27.47 10.58
C GLY A 241 1.74 27.76 11.45
N ALA A 242 0.58 27.19 11.16
CA ALA A 242 -0.58 27.32 12.05
C ALA A 242 -0.28 26.64 13.40
N GLU A 243 0.19 27.44 14.35
CA GLU A 243 -0.07 27.16 15.76
C GLU A 243 -1.58 27.02 15.90
N ILE A 244 -2.04 25.78 16.13
CA ILE A 244 -3.44 25.58 16.52
C ILE A 244 -3.61 26.39 17.80
N SER A 245 -4.46 27.42 17.74
CA SER A 245 -4.68 28.38 18.83
C SER A 245 -4.79 27.64 20.16
N GLY A 246 -3.84 27.90 21.08
CA GLY A 246 -3.86 27.31 22.40
C GLY A 246 -2.64 26.45 22.79
N GLY A 247 -1.52 26.50 22.07
CA GLY A 247 -0.24 25.85 22.49
C GLY A 247 -0.25 24.31 22.40
N SER A 248 -1.14 23.70 21.60
CA SER A 248 -1.15 22.26 21.32
C SER A 248 -0.13 21.95 20.25
N LYS A 249 0.82 21.05 20.55
CA LYS A 249 1.89 20.71 19.61
C LYS A 249 1.45 19.57 18.70
N VAL A 250 1.20 19.89 17.44
CA VAL A 250 1.16 18.91 16.35
C VAL A 250 2.53 18.95 15.67
N THR A 251 3.22 17.83 15.65
CA THR A 251 4.54 17.73 15.01
C THR A 251 4.39 17.10 13.63
N GLU A 252 4.56 17.90 12.59
CA GLU A 252 4.63 17.42 11.22
C GLU A 252 6.08 17.08 10.86
N VAL A 253 6.35 15.80 10.60
CA VAL A 253 7.69 15.34 10.23
C VAL A 253 7.92 15.30 8.72
N GLY A 254 6.88 15.59 7.93
CA GLY A 254 6.98 15.59 6.47
C GLY A 254 7.11 14.18 5.88
N TYR A 255 7.75 14.11 4.72
CA TYR A 255 8.01 12.84 4.05
C TYR A 255 9.18 12.14 4.76
N VAL A 256 8.98 10.89 5.16
CA VAL A 256 9.95 10.10 5.91
C VAL A 256 10.43 8.89 5.10
N SER A 257 11.69 8.51 5.29
CA SER A 257 12.26 7.27 4.79
C SER A 257 11.69 6.05 5.54
N ASP A 258 11.91 4.85 5.02
CA ASP A 258 11.50 3.61 5.68
C ASP A 258 12.16 3.44 7.06
N SER A 259 13.43 3.82 7.19
CA SER A 259 14.16 3.79 8.46
C SER A 259 13.56 4.75 9.51
N GLU A 260 13.16 5.95 9.08
CA GLU A 260 12.49 6.93 9.94
C GLU A 260 11.06 6.50 10.28
N LEU A 261 10.31 5.98 9.29
CA LEU A 261 8.95 5.47 9.50
C LEU A 261 8.93 4.29 10.48
N ARG A 262 9.92 3.39 10.36
CA ARG A 262 10.13 2.32 11.32
C ARG A 262 10.31 2.86 12.74
N SER A 263 11.20 3.83 12.93
CA SER A 263 11.41 4.47 14.24
C SER A 263 10.12 5.09 14.78
N LEU A 264 9.34 5.75 13.92
CA LEU A 264 8.07 6.34 14.33
C LEU A 264 7.07 5.30 14.82
N TYR A 265 6.91 4.18 14.12
CA TYR A 265 6.02 3.10 14.56
C TYR A 265 6.49 2.43 15.85
N GLU A 266 7.79 2.12 15.97
CA GLU A 266 8.34 1.43 17.14
C GLU A 266 8.17 2.22 18.45
N HIS A 267 8.14 3.57 18.38
CA HIS A 267 8.10 4.44 19.56
C HIS A 267 6.73 5.12 19.77
N ALA A 268 5.78 4.96 18.85
CA ALA A 268 4.45 5.51 19.02
C ALA A 268 3.66 4.80 20.14
N ALA A 269 2.94 5.57 20.95
CA ALA A 269 2.01 5.04 21.92
C ALA A 269 0.80 4.37 21.26
N ALA A 270 0.36 4.93 20.13
CA ALA A 270 -0.67 4.38 19.25
C ALA A 270 -0.51 4.90 17.82
N PHE A 271 -0.98 4.14 16.86
CA PHE A 271 -1.14 4.55 15.46
C PHE A 271 -2.62 4.72 15.14
N VAL A 272 -2.98 5.85 14.52
CA VAL A 272 -4.36 6.14 14.10
C VAL A 272 -4.48 6.11 12.58
N PHE A 273 -5.45 5.36 12.07
CA PHE A 273 -5.73 5.25 10.65
C PHE A 273 -7.21 5.57 10.36
N PRO A 274 -7.54 6.83 10.10
CA PRO A 274 -8.91 7.33 10.07
C PRO A 274 -9.59 7.28 8.70
N SER A 275 -9.04 6.51 7.76
CA SER A 275 -9.49 6.48 6.37
C SER A 275 -10.96 6.07 6.22
N ARG A 276 -11.70 6.76 5.33
CA ARG A 276 -13.08 6.44 4.97
C ARG A 276 -13.19 5.34 3.92
N TYR A 277 -12.16 5.19 3.11
CA TYR A 277 -12.10 4.19 2.04
C TYR A 277 -10.66 3.71 1.83
N GLU A 278 -10.47 2.40 1.69
CA GLU A 278 -9.19 1.73 1.41
C GLU A 278 -9.42 0.47 0.59
N GLY A 279 -8.37 0.04 -0.13
CA GLY A 279 -8.36 -1.26 -0.78
C GLY A 279 -7.78 -2.38 0.10
N PHE A 280 -6.93 -2.01 1.08
CA PHE A 280 -6.26 -2.99 1.95
C PHE A 280 -5.98 -2.43 3.35
N GLY A 281 -5.16 -1.41 3.48
CA GLY A 281 -4.72 -0.89 4.78
C GLY A 281 -3.30 -1.33 5.13
N LEU A 282 -2.35 -1.05 4.22
CA LEU A 282 -0.94 -1.36 4.44
C LEU A 282 -0.38 -0.68 5.71
N PRO A 283 -0.59 0.63 5.98
CA PRO A 283 -0.06 1.29 7.17
C PRO A 283 -0.49 0.68 8.52
N PRO A 284 -1.75 0.27 8.74
CA PRO A 284 -2.13 -0.48 9.94
C PRO A 284 -1.34 -1.78 10.13
N LEU A 285 -1.10 -2.54 9.07
CA LEU A 285 -0.32 -3.77 9.15
C LEU A 285 1.17 -3.50 9.40
N GLU A 286 1.74 -2.45 8.81
CA GLU A 286 3.09 -1.98 9.11
C GLU A 286 3.22 -1.64 10.61
N ALA A 287 2.30 -0.84 11.14
CA ALA A 287 2.26 -0.49 12.56
C ALA A 287 2.15 -1.75 13.45
N MET A 288 1.24 -2.67 13.13
CA MET A 288 1.08 -3.94 13.83
C MET A 288 2.34 -4.80 13.81
N SER A 289 3.01 -4.89 12.66
CA SER A 289 4.23 -5.69 12.50
C SER A 289 5.34 -5.21 13.43
N LEU A 290 5.43 -3.90 13.63
CA LEU A 290 6.40 -3.24 14.52
C LEU A 290 5.90 -3.11 15.96
N GLY A 291 4.73 -3.68 16.27
CA GLY A 291 4.16 -3.71 17.61
C GLY A 291 3.60 -2.36 18.09
N CYS A 292 3.16 -1.51 17.19
CA CYS A 292 2.41 -0.30 17.52
C CYS A 292 0.93 -0.64 17.69
N PRO A 293 0.27 -0.26 18.80
CA PRO A 293 -1.19 -0.41 18.94
C PRO A 293 -1.93 0.39 17.89
N VAL A 294 -2.94 -0.19 17.25
CA VAL A 294 -3.67 0.42 16.14
C VAL A 294 -5.09 0.79 16.54
N ILE A 295 -5.48 2.02 16.17
CA ILE A 295 -6.87 2.48 16.13
C ILE A 295 -7.21 2.79 14.68
N ALA A 296 -8.24 2.15 14.14
CA ALA A 296 -8.61 2.25 12.74
C ALA A 296 -10.09 2.60 12.57
N SER A 297 -10.44 3.19 11.45
CA SER A 297 -11.84 3.39 11.07
C SER A 297 -12.58 2.07 11.00
N ASP A 298 -13.84 2.06 11.44
CA ASP A 298 -14.74 0.92 11.35
C ASP A 298 -15.32 0.79 9.94
N ILE A 299 -14.46 0.38 9.00
CA ILE A 299 -14.84 0.11 7.61
C ILE A 299 -14.53 -1.35 7.26
N PRO A 300 -15.30 -1.96 6.33
CA PRO A 300 -15.22 -3.40 6.06
C PRO A 300 -13.82 -3.92 5.82
N VAL A 301 -13.02 -3.24 4.99
CA VAL A 301 -11.65 -3.67 4.66
C VAL A 301 -10.73 -3.63 5.89
N LEU A 302 -10.82 -2.64 6.77
CA LEU A 302 -9.97 -2.57 7.96
C LEU A 302 -10.38 -3.62 8.99
N ARG A 303 -11.68 -3.95 9.07
CA ARG A 303 -12.15 -5.11 9.84
C ARG A 303 -11.58 -6.42 9.28
N GLU A 304 -11.59 -6.59 7.95
CA GLU A 304 -11.01 -7.77 7.29
C GLU A 304 -9.51 -7.90 7.59
N ILE A 305 -8.76 -6.80 7.46
CA ILE A 305 -7.30 -6.84 7.54
C ILE A 305 -6.80 -6.83 8.99
N CYS A 306 -7.33 -5.98 9.85
CA CYS A 306 -6.87 -5.86 11.24
C CYS A 306 -7.49 -6.92 12.15
N GLY A 307 -8.71 -7.40 11.87
CA GLY A 307 -9.42 -8.33 12.74
C GLY A 307 -9.57 -7.78 14.16
N ASN A 308 -9.25 -8.59 15.17
CA ASN A 308 -9.33 -8.19 16.57
C ASN A 308 -8.05 -7.48 17.08
N ALA A 309 -7.08 -7.24 16.21
CA ALA A 309 -5.79 -6.64 16.57
C ALA A 309 -5.79 -5.11 16.52
N ALA A 310 -6.94 -4.48 16.34
CA ALA A 310 -7.13 -3.03 16.41
C ALA A 310 -8.38 -2.67 17.22
N LEU A 311 -8.40 -1.44 17.75
CA LEU A 311 -9.62 -0.80 18.17
C LEU A 311 -10.22 -0.07 16.96
N PHE A 312 -11.57 0.03 16.95
CA PHE A 312 -12.27 0.65 15.82
C PHE A 312 -13.14 1.81 16.29
N PHE A 313 -13.30 2.79 15.43
CA PHE A 313 -14.18 3.94 15.65
C PHE A 313 -14.93 4.27 14.35
N ASP A 314 -16.11 4.88 14.47
CA ASP A 314 -16.86 5.40 13.34
C ASP A 314 -16.07 6.56 12.69
N PRO A 315 -15.66 6.47 11.40
CA PRO A 315 -14.91 7.53 10.72
C PRO A 315 -15.63 8.88 10.66
N GLU A 316 -16.94 8.92 10.87
CA GLU A 316 -17.73 10.14 10.93
C GLU A 316 -17.86 10.70 12.36
N ASP A 317 -17.43 9.96 13.39
CA ASP A 317 -17.48 10.37 14.79
C ASP A 317 -16.05 10.60 15.35
N SER A 318 -15.59 11.85 15.27
CA SER A 318 -14.30 12.26 15.83
C SER A 318 -14.28 12.24 17.36
N GLY A 319 -15.42 12.37 18.01
CA GLY A 319 -15.58 12.22 19.47
C GLY A 319 -15.33 10.80 19.91
N MET A 320 -15.82 9.81 19.17
CA MET A 320 -15.54 8.41 19.41
C MET A 320 -14.04 8.09 19.23
N LEU A 321 -13.36 8.68 18.23
CA LEU A 321 -11.91 8.55 18.08
C LEU A 321 -11.17 9.09 19.29
N ALA A 322 -11.51 10.30 19.76
CA ALA A 322 -10.89 10.91 20.94
C ALA A 322 -11.08 10.03 22.19
N ALA A 323 -12.31 9.56 22.43
CA ALA A 323 -12.61 8.67 23.55
C ALA A 323 -11.84 7.34 23.48
N THR A 324 -11.74 6.73 22.28
CA THR A 324 -11.01 5.49 22.06
C THR A 324 -9.51 5.68 22.30
N LEU A 325 -8.93 6.80 21.85
CA LEU A 325 -7.54 7.17 22.13
C LEU A 325 -7.30 7.33 23.64
N CYS A 326 -8.12 8.12 24.32
CA CYS A 326 -7.97 8.34 25.77
C CYS A 326 -8.04 7.02 26.53
N ARG A 327 -8.98 6.14 26.19
CA ARG A 327 -9.08 4.80 26.81
C ARG A 327 -7.81 3.97 26.58
N LEU A 328 -7.34 3.84 25.34
CA LEU A 328 -6.13 3.07 25.02
C LEU A 328 -4.89 3.62 25.74
N LEU A 329 -4.73 4.94 25.73
CA LEU A 329 -3.57 5.59 26.33
C LEU A 329 -3.54 5.51 27.85
N SER A 330 -4.69 5.29 28.49
CA SER A 330 -4.84 5.13 29.95
C SER A 330 -4.84 3.67 30.40
N ASP A 331 -4.86 2.70 29.47
CA ASP A 331 -4.93 1.28 29.75
C ASP A 331 -3.71 0.53 29.15
N PRO A 332 -2.62 0.39 29.93
CA PRO A 332 -1.42 -0.31 29.48
C PRO A 332 -1.66 -1.79 29.13
N GLU A 333 -2.61 -2.45 29.80
CA GLU A 333 -2.92 -3.86 29.56
C GLU A 333 -3.55 -4.05 28.17
N THR A 334 -4.56 -3.22 27.84
CA THR A 334 -5.15 -3.21 26.50
C THR A 334 -4.08 -2.85 25.44
N ALA A 335 -3.20 -1.90 25.71
CA ALA A 335 -2.14 -1.54 24.78
C ALA A 335 -1.19 -2.73 24.51
N GLU A 336 -0.75 -3.45 25.55
CA GLU A 336 0.14 -4.58 25.40
C GLU A 336 -0.54 -5.78 24.71
N LYS A 337 -1.81 -6.02 25.01
CA LYS A 337 -2.62 -7.01 24.29
C LYS A 337 -2.68 -6.69 22.80
N LEU A 338 -2.96 -5.44 22.41
CA LEU A 338 -2.99 -5.03 21.00
C LEU A 338 -1.62 -5.16 20.32
N ARG A 339 -0.51 -4.86 21.01
CA ARG A 339 0.85 -5.10 20.53
C ARG A 339 1.08 -6.56 20.16
N ALA A 340 0.75 -7.46 21.07
CA ALA A 340 0.91 -8.89 20.88
C ALA A 340 0.00 -9.44 19.78
N GLU A 341 -1.27 -9.06 19.77
CA GLU A 341 -2.23 -9.47 18.75
C GLU A 341 -1.88 -8.89 17.37
N GLY A 342 -1.42 -7.63 17.32
CA GLY A 342 -0.97 -6.97 16.09
C GLY A 342 0.19 -7.71 15.44
N ARG A 343 1.23 -8.03 16.20
CA ARG A 343 2.37 -8.80 15.68
C ARG A 343 1.93 -10.17 15.16
N ARG A 344 1.09 -10.89 15.89
CA ARG A 344 0.55 -12.19 15.41
C ARG A 344 -0.30 -12.05 14.16
N ARG A 345 -1.07 -10.96 14.06
CA ARG A 345 -1.89 -10.69 12.89
C ARG A 345 -1.03 -10.41 11.67
N ALA A 346 -0.04 -9.51 11.80
CA ALA A 346 0.86 -9.11 10.72
C ALA A 346 1.69 -10.27 10.16
N GLN A 347 2.06 -11.25 10.99
CA GLN A 347 2.81 -12.46 10.55
C GLN A 347 2.08 -13.29 9.48
N ARG A 348 0.77 -13.13 9.33
CA ARG A 348 -0.02 -13.80 8.29
C ARG A 348 0.12 -13.14 6.91
N PHE A 349 0.70 -11.95 6.86
CA PHE A 349 0.76 -11.09 5.68
C PHE A 349 2.22 -10.87 5.30
N THR A 350 2.74 -11.73 4.40
CA THR A 350 4.13 -11.64 3.97
C THR A 350 4.23 -11.41 2.47
N TRP A 351 5.24 -10.65 2.06
CA TRP A 351 5.50 -10.39 0.65
C TRP A 351 5.85 -11.67 -0.10
N THR A 352 6.53 -12.60 0.56
CA THR A 352 6.84 -13.92 -0.02
C THR A 352 5.57 -14.72 -0.32
N ALA A 353 4.60 -14.77 0.59
CA ALA A 353 3.32 -15.43 0.34
C ALA A 353 2.54 -14.72 -0.77
N CYS A 354 2.49 -13.38 -0.74
CA CYS A 354 1.87 -12.56 -1.78
C CYS A 354 2.46 -12.86 -3.17
N ALA A 355 3.79 -12.84 -3.28
CA ALA A 355 4.49 -13.11 -4.54
C ALA A 355 4.26 -14.54 -5.04
N ARG A 356 4.26 -15.52 -4.16
CA ARG A 356 3.98 -16.93 -4.49
C ARG A 356 2.58 -17.11 -5.07
N GLU A 357 1.57 -16.50 -4.45
CA GLU A 357 0.19 -16.55 -4.95
C GLU A 357 0.02 -15.81 -6.28
N ILE A 358 0.61 -14.62 -6.42
CA ILE A 358 0.62 -13.88 -7.70
C ILE A 358 1.31 -14.71 -8.79
N PHE A 359 2.45 -15.34 -8.49
CA PHE A 359 3.16 -16.19 -9.45
C PHE A 359 2.31 -17.38 -9.88
N SER A 360 1.59 -18.03 -8.96
CA SER A 360 0.65 -19.12 -9.28
C SER A 360 -0.44 -18.65 -10.26
N VAL A 361 -0.97 -17.44 -10.10
CA VAL A 361 -1.93 -16.88 -11.06
C VAL A 361 -1.26 -16.61 -12.42
N VAL A 362 -0.02 -16.12 -12.44
CA VAL A 362 0.74 -15.90 -13.69
C VAL A 362 1.03 -17.24 -14.40
N GLU A 363 1.35 -18.30 -13.64
CA GLU A 363 1.61 -19.63 -14.19
C GLU A 363 0.36 -20.24 -14.81
N SER A 364 -0.85 -19.90 -14.34
CA SER A 364 -2.12 -20.37 -14.88
C SER A 364 -2.46 -19.80 -16.26
N VAL A 365 -1.76 -18.74 -16.71
CA VAL A 365 -2.01 -18.12 -18.02
C VAL A 365 -1.63 -19.10 -19.14
N PRO A 366 -2.54 -19.43 -20.07
CA PRO A 366 -2.25 -20.38 -21.15
C PRO A 366 -1.00 -20.00 -21.95
N ARG A 367 -0.15 -20.98 -22.22
CA ARG A 367 0.96 -20.85 -23.14
C ARG A 367 0.38 -20.75 -24.55
N GLY A 368 0.63 -19.67 -25.24
CA GLY A 368 0.20 -19.49 -26.63
C GLY A 368 0.96 -20.37 -27.60
#